data_61a5f258613d3c7000e6873ec6c6b9b2
#
_entry.id   61a5f258613d3c7000e6873ec6c6b9b2
#
_cell.length_a   1.000
_cell.length_b   1.000
_cell.length_c   1.000
_cell.angle_alpha   90.00
_cell.angle_beta   90.00
_cell.angle_gamma   90.00
#
_symmetry.space_group_name_H-M   'P 1'
#
loop_
_entity.id
_entity.type
_entity.pdbx_description
1 polymer ?
#
loop_
_entity_poly.entity_id
_entity_poly.type
_entity_poly.pdbx_seq_one_letter_code
_entity_poly.pdbx_strand_id
1 'polypeptide(L)'
;MQTETNSKTCPVEIAGGLDNSVRRFLQNPQKLLKPFINEGMTVLDIGCGPGFFSIEIAKLLGNSGKVIAADLQDGMLEKVNKKIRGTNLEQRVELHKCLSNKIGIVKKVDFVLAFYMIHEVQDQDKLFKELKSILKPNGKIYIIEPKIHVSGKSFDEMIIKLVDLGFKITDRPKVFFSRTVLLTISE
;
A
#
# COMPACT_ATOMS: atom_id res chain seq x y z
N MET A 1 -29.82 -11.76 11.35
CA MET A 1 -29.26 -12.46 10.19
C MET A 1 -28.59 -11.39 9.35
N GLN A 2 -27.28 -11.14 9.59
CA GLN A 2 -26.51 -10.17 8.80
C GLN A 2 -26.00 -10.92 7.57
N THR A 3 -26.43 -10.46 6.41
CA THR A 3 -25.93 -10.92 5.11
C THR A 3 -24.46 -10.57 5.00
N GLU A 4 -23.58 -11.56 5.04
CA GLU A 4 -22.18 -11.43 4.67
C GLU A 4 -22.12 -10.96 3.21
N THR A 5 -21.75 -9.68 3.03
CA THR A 5 -21.38 -9.15 1.74
C THR A 5 -20.09 -9.84 1.30
N ASN A 6 -20.17 -10.52 0.19
CA ASN A 6 -19.09 -11.23 -0.51
C ASN A 6 -17.90 -10.26 -0.76
N SER A 7 -16.98 -10.18 0.22
CA SER A 7 -15.82 -9.30 0.13
C SER A 7 -14.78 -9.97 -0.78
N LYS A 8 -14.37 -9.25 -1.82
CA LYS A 8 -13.30 -9.67 -2.76
C LYS A 8 -11.89 -9.66 -2.13
N THR A 9 -11.78 -9.49 -0.82
CA THR A 9 -10.50 -9.43 -0.10
C THR A 9 -9.84 -10.80 0.02
N CYS A 10 -8.51 -10.84 -0.13
CA CYS A 10 -7.73 -12.07 0.00
C CYS A 10 -7.88 -12.67 1.42
N PRO A 11 -8.31 -13.94 1.57
CA PRO A 11 -8.45 -14.57 2.87
C PRO A 11 -7.13 -14.68 3.64
N VAL A 12 -7.19 -14.47 4.95
CA VAL A 12 -6.01 -14.52 5.86
C VAL A 12 -5.28 -15.86 5.79
N GLU A 13 -6.02 -16.95 5.56
CA GLU A 13 -5.50 -18.33 5.50
C GLU A 13 -4.56 -18.51 4.29
N ILE A 14 -4.87 -17.85 3.16
CA ILE A 14 -4.08 -17.94 1.91
C ILE A 14 -2.88 -16.99 1.93
N ALA A 15 -2.86 -16.04 2.86
CA ALA A 15 -1.82 -15.01 2.95
C ALA A 15 -0.39 -15.57 3.17
N GLY A 16 -0.25 -16.82 3.64
CA GLY A 16 1.06 -17.50 3.73
C GLY A 16 1.76 -17.68 2.38
N GLY A 17 0.98 -17.88 1.30
CA GLY A 17 1.51 -17.95 -0.07
C GLY A 17 1.95 -16.60 -0.65
N LEU A 18 1.55 -15.49 -0.01
CA LEU A 18 1.91 -14.14 -0.41
C LEU A 18 3.31 -13.70 0.05
N ASP A 19 3.97 -14.48 0.89
CA ASP A 19 5.31 -14.19 1.43
C ASP A 19 6.27 -15.36 1.16
N ASN A 20 6.46 -15.72 -0.11
CA ASN A 20 7.36 -16.80 -0.51
C ASN A 20 8.59 -16.28 -1.25
N SER A 21 9.64 -17.12 -1.34
CA SER A 21 10.93 -16.79 -1.96
C SER A 21 10.79 -16.43 -3.45
N VAL A 22 9.83 -17.03 -4.16
CA VAL A 22 9.57 -16.74 -5.58
C VAL A 22 9.06 -15.31 -5.75
N ARG A 23 8.12 -14.89 -4.88
CA ARG A 23 7.62 -13.51 -4.87
C ARG A 23 8.73 -12.51 -4.56
N ARG A 24 9.61 -12.81 -3.59
CA ARG A 24 10.78 -11.98 -3.27
C ARG A 24 11.73 -11.83 -4.46
N PHE A 25 11.91 -12.86 -5.25
CA PHE A 25 12.74 -12.80 -6.46
C PHE A 25 12.10 -11.94 -7.55
N LEU A 26 10.79 -12.13 -7.81
CA LEU A 26 10.06 -11.43 -8.89
C LEU A 26 9.69 -9.98 -8.51
N GLN A 27 9.40 -9.74 -7.24
CA GLN A 27 8.91 -8.47 -6.70
C GLN A 27 9.77 -8.01 -5.52
N ASN A 28 11.11 -7.97 -5.74
CA ASN A 28 12.05 -7.56 -4.70
C ASN A 28 11.68 -6.18 -4.11
N PRO A 29 11.17 -6.11 -2.85
CA PRO A 29 10.65 -4.88 -2.28
C PRO A 29 11.71 -3.78 -2.20
N GLN A 30 12.95 -4.13 -1.89
CA GLN A 30 14.04 -3.16 -1.79
C GLN A 30 14.34 -2.52 -3.15
N LYS A 31 14.41 -3.32 -4.23
CA LYS A 31 14.64 -2.79 -5.57
C LYS A 31 13.48 -1.90 -6.04
N LEU A 32 12.24 -2.26 -5.68
CA LEU A 32 11.04 -1.51 -6.05
C LEU A 32 10.92 -0.18 -5.31
N LEU A 33 11.35 -0.12 -4.05
CA LEU A 33 11.03 0.99 -3.15
C LEU A 33 12.23 1.90 -2.84
N LYS A 34 13.47 1.36 -2.87
CA LYS A 34 14.68 2.14 -2.61
C LYS A 34 14.82 3.43 -3.43
N PRO A 35 14.36 3.51 -4.70
CA PRO A 35 14.39 4.77 -5.45
C PRO A 35 13.48 5.87 -4.91
N PHE A 36 12.49 5.52 -4.08
CA PHE A 36 11.42 6.43 -3.65
C PHE A 36 11.38 6.67 -2.14
N ILE A 37 12.01 5.81 -1.36
CA ILE A 37 11.99 5.85 0.11
C ILE A 37 13.37 6.26 0.63
N ASN A 38 13.39 7.32 1.44
CA ASN A 38 14.58 7.81 2.13
C ASN A 38 14.44 7.62 3.65
N GLU A 39 15.56 7.62 4.36
CA GLU A 39 15.56 7.59 5.82
C GLU A 39 14.76 8.76 6.41
N GLY A 40 14.07 8.51 7.52
CA GLY A 40 13.28 9.51 8.23
C GLY A 40 11.87 9.75 7.68
N MET A 41 11.52 9.21 6.51
CA MET A 41 10.17 9.35 5.95
C MET A 41 9.10 8.67 6.82
N THR A 42 7.87 9.17 6.71
CA THR A 42 6.65 8.47 7.14
C THR A 42 6.00 7.87 5.92
N VAL A 43 5.86 6.54 5.90
CA VAL A 43 5.32 5.79 4.75
C VAL A 43 4.03 5.08 5.17
N LEU A 44 3.01 5.12 4.30
CA LEU A 44 1.81 4.30 4.43
C LEU A 44 1.90 3.11 3.47
N ASP A 45 1.83 1.91 4.00
CA ASP A 45 1.62 0.66 3.26
C ASP A 45 0.16 0.25 3.43
N ILE A 46 -0.69 0.62 2.45
CA ILE A 46 -2.15 0.38 2.52
C ILE A 46 -2.52 -0.95 1.85
N GLY A 47 -3.30 -1.77 2.54
CA GLY A 47 -3.52 -3.17 2.19
C GLY A 47 -2.24 -3.98 2.40
N CYS A 48 -1.60 -3.77 3.56
CA CYS A 48 -0.25 -4.29 3.85
C CYS A 48 -0.18 -5.82 3.87
N GLY A 49 -1.32 -6.51 3.99
CA GLY A 49 -1.39 -7.95 4.13
C GLY A 49 -0.52 -8.45 5.30
N PRO A 50 0.20 -9.57 5.14
CA PRO A 50 1.06 -10.10 6.19
C PRO A 50 2.40 -9.35 6.36
N GLY A 51 2.53 -8.12 5.80
CA GLY A 51 3.68 -7.24 5.99
C GLY A 51 4.86 -7.48 5.07
N PHE A 52 4.65 -8.04 3.88
CA PHE A 52 5.72 -8.32 2.92
C PHE A 52 6.50 -7.05 2.55
N PHE A 53 5.80 -5.94 2.28
CA PHE A 53 6.42 -4.66 2.01
C PHE A 53 6.71 -3.86 3.28
N SER A 54 5.80 -3.84 4.25
CA SER A 54 5.95 -3.04 5.49
C SER A 54 7.27 -3.30 6.20
N ILE A 55 7.71 -4.57 6.29
CA ILE A 55 8.98 -4.96 6.94
C ILE A 55 10.19 -4.41 6.17
N GLU A 56 10.18 -4.51 4.86
CA GLU A 56 11.29 -4.01 4.04
C GLU A 56 11.30 -2.47 3.98
N ILE A 57 10.13 -1.82 3.99
CA ILE A 57 10.00 -0.37 4.15
C ILE A 57 10.63 0.06 5.48
N ALA A 58 10.28 -0.59 6.58
CA ALA A 58 10.83 -0.27 7.91
C ALA A 58 12.36 -0.36 7.97
N LYS A 59 12.97 -1.27 7.19
CA LYS A 59 14.43 -1.38 7.07
C LYS A 59 15.03 -0.20 6.29
N LEU A 60 14.35 0.27 5.22
CA LEU A 60 14.80 1.39 4.38
C LEU A 60 14.69 2.74 5.11
N LEU A 61 13.74 2.87 6.03
CA LEU A 61 13.46 4.13 6.73
C LEU A 61 14.48 4.52 7.81
N GLY A 62 15.40 3.63 8.14
CA GLY A 62 16.36 3.88 9.23
C GLY A 62 15.68 3.97 10.60
N ASN A 63 16.36 4.62 11.57
CA ASN A 63 15.87 4.69 12.95
C ASN A 63 14.84 5.80 13.18
N SER A 64 14.81 6.82 12.35
CA SER A 64 13.95 8.02 12.48
C SER A 64 12.64 7.95 11.70
N GLY A 65 12.55 7.05 10.72
CA GLY A 65 11.35 6.90 9.91
C GLY A 65 10.31 5.96 10.51
N LYS A 66 9.10 6.03 9.99
CA LYS A 66 7.95 5.20 10.40
C LYS A 66 7.22 4.66 9.20
N VAL A 67 6.79 3.39 9.26
CA VAL A 67 5.81 2.83 8.33
C VAL A 67 4.50 2.56 9.07
N ILE A 68 3.41 3.02 8.49
CA ILE A 68 2.05 2.70 8.92
C ILE A 68 1.60 1.51 8.07
N ALA A 69 1.55 0.33 8.67
CA ALA A 69 1.06 -0.88 8.05
C ALA A 69 -0.46 -0.96 8.27
N ALA A 70 -1.22 -0.66 7.23
CA ALA A 70 -2.67 -0.50 7.30
C ALA A 70 -3.39 -1.63 6.55
N ASP A 71 -4.35 -2.29 7.20
CA ASP A 71 -5.16 -3.34 6.60
C ASP A 71 -6.58 -3.37 7.16
N LEU A 72 -7.53 -3.95 6.40
CA LEU A 72 -8.91 -4.22 6.82
C LEU A 72 -9.02 -5.43 7.75
N GLN A 73 -8.07 -6.35 7.69
CA GLN A 73 -8.15 -7.64 8.38
C GLN A 73 -7.21 -7.67 9.58
N ASP A 74 -7.78 -7.86 10.78
CA ASP A 74 -6.99 -7.98 12.02
C ASP A 74 -5.96 -9.11 11.94
N GLY A 75 -6.33 -10.24 11.34
CA GLY A 75 -5.43 -11.38 11.15
C GLY A 75 -4.20 -11.06 10.29
N MET A 76 -4.29 -10.08 9.37
CA MET A 76 -3.13 -9.60 8.62
C MET A 76 -2.21 -8.78 9.53
N LEU A 77 -2.78 -7.85 10.29
CA LEU A 77 -2.03 -7.02 11.25
C LEU A 77 -1.37 -7.87 12.35
N GLU A 78 -2.04 -8.91 12.83
CA GLU A 78 -1.44 -9.88 13.76
C GLU A 78 -0.23 -10.60 13.17
N LYS A 79 -0.29 -10.97 11.88
CA LYS A 79 0.88 -11.58 11.19
C LYS A 79 2.05 -10.60 11.10
N VAL A 80 1.78 -9.31 10.83
CA VAL A 80 2.81 -8.26 10.88
C VAL A 80 3.39 -8.16 12.28
N ASN A 81 2.52 -8.04 13.30
CA ASN A 81 2.93 -7.92 14.70
C ASN A 81 3.84 -9.08 15.15
N LYS A 82 3.47 -10.33 14.82
CA LYS A 82 4.30 -11.51 15.12
C LYS A 82 5.70 -11.45 14.50
N LYS A 83 5.84 -10.83 13.31
CA LYS A 83 7.12 -10.71 12.61
C LYS A 83 8.02 -9.61 13.17
N ILE A 84 7.45 -8.55 13.73
CA ILE A 84 8.22 -7.39 14.23
C ILE A 84 8.48 -7.43 15.73
N ARG A 85 7.63 -8.11 16.51
CA ARG A 85 7.67 -8.16 17.97
C ARG A 85 9.04 -8.64 18.46
N GLY A 86 9.63 -7.88 19.40
CA GLY A 86 10.96 -8.16 19.96
C GLY A 86 12.12 -7.87 19.01
N THR A 87 11.86 -7.32 17.82
CA THR A 87 12.91 -6.90 16.88
C THR A 87 13.11 -5.38 16.94
N ASN A 88 14.21 -4.91 16.33
CA ASN A 88 14.46 -3.47 16.19
C ASN A 88 13.49 -2.76 15.23
N LEU A 89 12.60 -3.49 14.56
CA LEU A 89 11.57 -2.93 13.68
C LEU A 89 10.28 -2.59 14.42
N GLU A 90 10.05 -3.14 15.62
CA GLU A 90 8.82 -2.92 16.39
C GLU A 90 8.51 -1.44 16.61
N GLN A 91 9.54 -0.65 16.88
CA GLN A 91 9.38 0.80 17.07
C GLN A 91 9.19 1.59 15.77
N ARG A 92 9.41 0.97 14.58
CA ARG A 92 9.33 1.63 13.27
C ARG A 92 8.03 1.31 12.53
N VAL A 93 7.30 0.27 12.96
CA VAL A 93 6.06 -0.18 12.33
C VAL A 93 4.88 0.14 13.22
N GLU A 94 3.98 0.99 12.73
CA GLU A 94 2.71 1.31 13.36
C GLU A 94 1.62 0.48 12.67
N LEU A 95 0.90 -0.36 13.43
CA LEU A 95 -0.20 -1.15 12.90
C LEU A 95 -1.48 -0.32 12.93
N HIS A 96 -2.19 -0.26 11.81
CA HIS A 96 -3.41 0.51 11.68
C HIS A 96 -4.55 -0.32 11.10
N LYS A 97 -5.65 -0.42 11.85
CA LYS A 97 -6.88 -1.08 11.41
C LYS A 97 -7.72 -0.10 10.59
N CYS A 98 -7.88 -0.37 9.30
CA CYS A 98 -8.81 0.35 8.45
C CYS A 98 -10.26 -0.11 8.69
N LEU A 99 -11.22 0.76 8.36
CA LEU A 99 -12.61 0.40 8.20
C LEU A 99 -12.91 0.13 6.72
N SER A 100 -13.98 -0.61 6.42
CA SER A 100 -14.36 -0.95 5.04
C SER A 100 -14.60 0.26 4.14
N ASN A 101 -14.93 1.40 4.74
CA ASN A 101 -15.26 2.64 4.03
C ASN A 101 -14.36 3.82 4.41
N LYS A 102 -13.28 3.61 5.17
CA LYS A 102 -12.40 4.68 5.65
C LYS A 102 -11.02 4.16 6.02
N ILE A 103 -9.96 4.83 5.55
CA ILE A 103 -8.60 4.56 6.02
C ILE A 103 -8.48 4.95 7.50
N GLY A 104 -8.96 6.13 7.85
CA GLY A 104 -8.97 6.64 9.23
C GLY A 104 -7.64 7.18 9.72
N ILE A 105 -6.67 7.42 8.83
CA ILE A 105 -5.38 8.05 9.15
C ILE A 105 -5.50 9.56 8.96
N VAL A 106 -4.98 10.33 9.92
CA VAL A 106 -4.91 11.80 9.84
C VAL A 106 -3.47 12.31 9.75
N LYS A 107 -2.51 11.45 10.09
CA LYS A 107 -1.08 11.75 10.03
C LYS A 107 -0.63 11.95 8.59
N LYS A 108 0.14 13.01 8.35
CA LYS A 108 0.72 13.28 7.02
C LYS A 108 1.85 12.32 6.71
N VAL A 109 1.86 11.80 5.47
CA VAL A 109 2.83 10.83 4.99
C VAL A 109 3.61 11.35 3.79
N ASP A 110 4.87 10.92 3.68
CA ASP A 110 5.76 11.28 2.57
C ASP A 110 5.54 10.38 1.35
N PHE A 111 5.16 9.12 1.61
CA PHE A 111 4.99 8.12 0.57
C PHE A 111 3.84 7.17 0.91
N VAL A 112 3.07 6.78 -0.10
CA VAL A 112 2.04 5.74 0.00
C VAL A 112 2.36 4.63 -0.98
N LEU A 113 2.38 3.40 -0.50
CA LEU A 113 2.38 2.20 -1.32
C LEU A 113 0.97 1.59 -1.32
N ALA A 114 0.40 1.36 -2.50
CA ALA A 114 -0.81 0.57 -2.70
C ALA A 114 -0.47 -0.59 -3.65
N PHE A 115 -0.21 -1.76 -3.07
CA PHE A 115 0.26 -2.93 -3.82
C PHE A 115 -0.80 -4.01 -3.90
N TYR A 116 -1.37 -4.20 -5.09
CA TYR A 116 -2.38 -5.24 -5.40
C TYR A 116 -3.64 -5.15 -4.52
N MET A 117 -4.13 -3.93 -4.24
CA MET A 117 -5.27 -3.74 -3.36
C MET A 117 -6.35 -2.79 -3.88
N ILE A 118 -6.03 -1.86 -4.80
CA ILE A 118 -7.03 -0.85 -5.23
C ILE A 118 -8.22 -1.52 -5.93
N HIS A 119 -7.99 -2.60 -6.69
CA HIS A 119 -9.06 -3.31 -7.38
C HIS A 119 -10.06 -4.02 -6.44
N GLU A 120 -9.71 -4.20 -5.17
CA GLU A 120 -10.59 -4.75 -4.13
C GLU A 120 -11.47 -3.68 -3.47
N VAL A 121 -11.13 -2.39 -3.64
CA VAL A 121 -11.83 -1.27 -3.01
C VAL A 121 -13.12 -0.93 -3.73
N GLN A 122 -14.23 -0.90 -3.00
CA GLN A 122 -15.56 -0.60 -3.56
C GLN A 122 -15.70 0.88 -3.93
N ASP A 123 -15.27 1.80 -3.07
CA ASP A 123 -15.30 3.25 -3.28
C ASP A 123 -13.88 3.81 -3.44
N GLN A 124 -13.34 3.66 -4.65
CA GLN A 124 -12.00 4.16 -4.98
C GLN A 124 -11.91 5.68 -4.90
N ASP A 125 -12.97 6.40 -5.24
CA ASP A 125 -12.99 7.87 -5.24
C ASP A 125 -12.82 8.40 -3.81
N LYS A 126 -13.49 7.77 -2.85
CA LYS A 126 -13.35 8.09 -1.43
C LYS A 126 -11.95 7.77 -0.93
N LEU A 127 -11.43 6.58 -1.27
CA LEU A 127 -10.06 6.19 -0.94
C LEU A 127 -9.05 7.23 -1.45
N PHE A 128 -9.14 7.64 -2.72
CA PHE A 128 -8.21 8.59 -3.31
C PHE A 128 -8.30 9.99 -2.68
N LYS A 129 -9.50 10.44 -2.30
CA LYS A 129 -9.68 11.69 -1.54
C LYS A 129 -9.01 11.62 -0.16
N GLU A 130 -9.15 10.51 0.56
CA GLU A 130 -8.47 10.30 1.84
C GLU A 130 -6.95 10.26 1.65
N LEU A 131 -6.43 9.51 0.68
CA LEU A 131 -5.00 9.47 0.38
C LEU A 131 -4.45 10.87 0.03
N LYS A 132 -5.19 11.65 -0.79
CA LYS A 132 -4.82 13.03 -1.09
C LYS A 132 -4.75 13.89 0.18
N SER A 133 -5.70 13.72 1.09
CA SER A 133 -5.78 14.52 2.32
C SER A 133 -4.62 14.28 3.28
N ILE A 134 -4.00 13.10 3.27
CA ILE A 134 -2.89 12.73 4.15
C ILE A 134 -1.51 12.86 3.52
N LEU A 135 -1.44 13.02 2.20
CA LEU A 135 -0.17 13.17 1.52
C LEU A 135 0.45 14.54 1.83
N LYS A 136 1.74 14.57 2.12
CA LYS A 136 2.50 15.82 2.28
C LYS A 136 2.71 16.51 0.93
N PRO A 137 3.01 17.83 0.89
CA PRO A 137 3.55 18.46 -0.31
C PRO A 137 4.76 17.67 -0.85
N ASN A 138 4.82 17.45 -2.16
CA ASN A 138 5.82 16.59 -2.83
C ASN A 138 5.79 15.09 -2.42
N GLY A 139 4.86 14.69 -1.58
CA GLY A 139 4.63 13.27 -1.28
C GLY A 139 4.19 12.50 -2.53
N LYS A 140 4.44 11.20 -2.53
CA LYS A 140 4.16 10.34 -3.70
C LYS A 140 3.25 9.17 -3.33
N ILE A 141 2.44 8.76 -4.28
CA ILE A 141 1.66 7.53 -4.22
C ILE A 141 2.16 6.59 -5.31
N TYR A 142 2.54 5.38 -4.94
CA TYR A 142 2.90 4.33 -5.87
C TYR A 142 1.82 3.25 -5.87
N ILE A 143 1.08 3.16 -6.97
CA ILE A 143 0.04 2.17 -7.20
C ILE A 143 0.60 1.09 -8.11
N ILE A 144 0.45 -0.16 -7.70
CA ILE A 144 0.88 -1.35 -8.44
C ILE A 144 -0.30 -2.31 -8.46
N GLU A 145 -0.77 -2.69 -9.65
CA GLU A 145 -1.92 -3.58 -9.83
C GLU A 145 -1.56 -4.79 -10.69
N PRO A 146 -2.05 -5.99 -10.37
CA PRO A 146 -1.72 -7.21 -11.11
C PRO A 146 -2.43 -7.24 -12.46
N LYS A 147 -1.71 -7.52 -13.54
CA LYS A 147 -2.30 -7.62 -14.90
C LYS A 147 -3.36 -8.69 -15.04
N ILE A 148 -3.33 -9.69 -14.17
CA ILE A 148 -4.29 -10.81 -14.20
C ILE A 148 -5.67 -10.39 -13.66
N HIS A 149 -5.74 -9.43 -12.74
CA HIS A 149 -6.99 -8.96 -12.14
C HIS A 149 -7.44 -7.61 -12.70
N VAL A 150 -6.50 -6.79 -13.18
CA VAL A 150 -6.79 -5.44 -13.66
C VAL A 150 -6.46 -5.33 -15.15
N SER A 151 -7.48 -5.10 -15.98
CA SER A 151 -7.30 -4.87 -17.42
C SER A 151 -6.58 -3.53 -17.68
N GLY A 152 -6.04 -3.33 -18.91
CA GLY A 152 -5.48 -2.05 -19.31
C GLY A 152 -6.51 -0.93 -19.19
N LYS A 153 -7.70 -1.18 -19.72
CA LYS A 153 -8.82 -0.23 -19.70
C LYS A 153 -9.20 0.19 -18.28
N SER A 154 -9.40 -0.79 -17.37
CA SER A 154 -9.77 -0.47 -15.97
C SER A 154 -8.66 0.29 -15.24
N PHE A 155 -7.39 0.01 -15.55
CA PHE A 155 -6.27 0.75 -14.98
C PHE A 155 -6.22 2.18 -15.49
N ASP A 156 -6.48 2.41 -16.79
CA ASP A 156 -6.50 3.76 -17.37
C ASP A 156 -7.71 4.56 -16.86
N GLU A 157 -8.88 3.94 -16.69
CA GLU A 157 -10.04 4.56 -16.04
C GLU A 157 -9.75 5.01 -14.60
N MET A 158 -9.04 4.17 -13.83
CA MET A 158 -8.57 4.54 -12.49
C MET A 158 -7.62 5.75 -12.54
N ILE A 159 -6.71 5.79 -13.52
CA ILE A 159 -5.77 6.93 -13.67
C ILE A 159 -6.52 8.22 -14.01
N ILE A 160 -7.52 8.17 -14.89
CA ILE A 160 -8.35 9.34 -15.22
C ILE A 160 -8.98 9.92 -13.94
N LYS A 161 -9.60 9.07 -13.11
CA LYS A 161 -10.16 9.50 -11.82
C LYS A 161 -9.15 10.16 -10.91
N LEU A 162 -7.93 9.61 -10.83
CA LEU A 162 -6.85 10.18 -10.03
C LEU A 162 -6.44 11.57 -10.55
N VAL A 163 -6.34 11.74 -11.87
CA VAL A 163 -6.01 13.03 -12.49
C VAL A 163 -7.12 14.04 -12.23
N ASP A 164 -8.39 13.64 -12.37
CA ASP A 164 -9.56 14.50 -12.09
C ASP A 164 -9.62 14.94 -10.61
N LEU A 165 -9.12 14.10 -9.71
CA LEU A 165 -8.95 14.44 -8.29
C LEU A 165 -7.73 15.34 -8.01
N GLY A 166 -6.95 15.71 -9.03
CA GLY A 166 -5.80 16.59 -8.92
C GLY A 166 -4.51 15.87 -8.54
N PHE A 167 -4.35 14.62 -8.94
CA PHE A 167 -3.05 13.97 -8.94
C PHE A 167 -2.35 14.16 -10.28
N LYS A 168 -1.02 14.20 -10.26
CA LYS A 168 -0.16 14.29 -11.44
C LYS A 168 0.67 13.02 -11.55
N ILE A 169 0.69 12.41 -12.72
CA ILE A 169 1.56 11.27 -13.01
C ILE A 169 3.00 11.76 -13.11
N THR A 170 3.89 11.15 -12.35
CA THR A 170 5.33 11.46 -12.38
C THR A 170 6.15 10.37 -13.06
N ASP A 171 5.72 9.11 -12.98
CA ASP A 171 6.42 7.97 -13.58
C ASP A 171 5.50 6.75 -13.74
N ARG A 172 5.95 5.76 -14.52
CA ARG A 172 5.35 4.41 -14.65
C ARG A 172 6.45 3.34 -14.54
N PRO A 173 6.99 3.10 -13.34
CA PRO A 173 8.09 2.15 -13.15
C PRO A 173 7.68 0.75 -13.58
N LYS A 174 8.58 0.01 -14.23
CA LYS A 174 8.30 -1.35 -14.69
C LYS A 174 8.36 -2.35 -13.53
N VAL A 175 7.27 -3.05 -13.28
CA VAL A 175 7.18 -4.16 -12.32
C VAL A 175 6.69 -5.39 -13.05
N PHE A 176 7.33 -6.53 -12.77
CA PHE A 176 7.01 -7.80 -13.42
C PHE A 176 5.50 -8.11 -13.30
N PHE A 177 4.88 -8.39 -14.43
CA PHE A 177 3.47 -8.76 -14.58
C PHE A 177 2.46 -7.80 -13.91
N SER A 178 2.82 -6.52 -13.81
CA SER A 178 2.01 -5.49 -13.15
C SER A 178 1.76 -4.28 -14.03
N ARG A 179 0.74 -3.51 -13.69
CA ARG A 179 0.47 -2.14 -14.14
C ARG A 179 0.84 -1.20 -13.03
N THR A 180 1.51 -0.12 -13.35
CA THR A 180 2.06 0.75 -12.33
C THR A 180 1.85 2.22 -12.67
N VAL A 181 1.71 3.03 -11.64
CA VAL A 181 1.76 4.49 -11.75
C VAL A 181 2.32 5.09 -10.46
N LEU A 182 3.20 6.05 -10.61
CA LEU A 182 3.70 6.91 -9.54
C LEU A 182 3.07 8.29 -9.71
N LEU A 183 2.51 8.81 -8.63
CA LEU A 183 1.74 10.04 -8.63
C LEU A 183 2.22 10.99 -7.54
N THR A 184 2.00 12.28 -7.74
CA THR A 184 2.08 13.33 -6.70
C THR A 184 0.82 14.19 -6.76
N ILE A 185 0.63 15.11 -5.81
CA ILE A 185 -0.47 16.08 -5.86
C ILE A 185 -0.06 17.17 -6.85
N SER A 186 -1.00 17.61 -7.73
CA SER A 186 -0.80 18.82 -8.52
C SER A 186 -0.80 20.04 -7.59
N GLU A 187 0.13 20.94 -7.80
CA GLU A 187 0.16 22.26 -7.17
C GLU A 187 -1.01 23.10 -7.64
#